data_8415daf3e9e6f04f651f4789ea7817c3
#
_entry.id   8415daf3e9e6f04f651f4789ea7817c3
#
_cell.length_a   1.000
_cell.length_b   1.000
_cell.length_c   1.000
_cell.angle_alpha   90.00
_cell.angle_beta   90.00
_cell.angle_gamma   90.00
#
_symmetry.space_group_name_H-M   'P 1'
#
loop_
_entity.id
_entity.type
_entity.pdbx_description
1 polymer ?
#
loop_
_entity_poly.entity_id
_entity_poly.type
_entity_poly.pdbx_seq_one_letter_code
_entity_poly.pdbx_strand_id
1 'polypeptide(L)'
;MKSKLIALILLVAVVLGAGAQAKEIRVLLANHPYGDLLKTVVAEYEAATGVKVNVESLQESQLTTKLTTEFATNSSTVDVFMTRPLQEGKMFYKNGWYEPLAGYDFSDYPESAMGIARFGAKPYLVPLVTEWQVLYYRKDLFAKAKISVPKTFAELEAAAKALKTADIAGFASRGKGAAAVTQLSSYIYNYGGRYLDKGKAVFDSKEALDAVRFYGKMLANYGPTGVTSMSWENIMPLFQAGKVAMWTDASVFYGQIVDPAKSQVKAADVGVANLPAGPKASSPFIVVSWGMAVARQSKNKALAMDFIKWATSKELAKKGLIANITMARNSAWADPEVRAKANAELVASQAFAAKNGFPYDRPYMSAVGNARDLIGEVIIESINTAGASTKLEQLAKDKVRAVNELLEDTGEFGVF
;
A
#
# COMPACT_ATOMS: atom_id res chain seq x y z
N MET A 1 20.74 86.10 35.36
CA MET A 1 21.23 84.77 35.71
C MET A 1 20.37 83.79 34.94
N LYS A 2 20.96 83.12 33.93
CA LYS A 2 20.25 82.29 32.95
C LYS A 2 20.60 80.83 33.27
N SER A 3 19.61 80.05 33.73
CA SER A 3 19.76 78.58 33.93
C SER A 3 19.48 77.90 32.61
N LYS A 4 20.46 77.14 32.07
CA LYS A 4 20.31 76.31 30.89
C LYS A 4 19.77 74.93 31.32
N LEU A 5 18.59 74.60 30.86
CA LEU A 5 18.01 73.26 30.98
C LEU A 5 18.56 72.39 29.87
N ILE A 6 19.32 71.34 30.19
CA ILE A 6 19.79 70.35 29.23
C ILE A 6 18.76 69.22 29.21
N ALA A 7 18.02 69.07 28.10
CA ALA A 7 17.11 67.98 27.86
C ALA A 7 17.92 66.79 27.28
N LEU A 8 18.02 65.70 28.04
CA LEU A 8 18.60 64.43 27.68
C LEU A 8 17.55 63.62 26.94
N ILE A 9 17.61 63.54 25.62
CA ILE A 9 16.77 62.67 24.79
C ILE A 9 17.32 61.27 24.86
N LEU A 10 16.67 60.38 25.61
CA LEU A 10 16.93 58.91 25.57
C LEU A 10 16.27 58.34 24.31
N LEU A 11 17.10 58.00 23.33
CA LEU A 11 16.70 57.27 22.13
C LEU A 11 16.56 55.78 22.50
N VAL A 12 15.36 55.34 22.79
CA VAL A 12 15.04 53.92 22.99
C VAL A 12 14.97 53.29 21.62
N ALA A 13 16.03 52.60 21.18
CA ALA A 13 16.02 51.75 19.99
C ALA A 13 15.16 50.51 20.32
N VAL A 14 13.89 50.55 19.92
CA VAL A 14 13.05 49.33 19.86
C VAL A 14 13.57 48.47 18.72
N VAL A 15 14.43 47.52 19.05
CA VAL A 15 14.74 46.42 18.15
C VAL A 15 13.50 45.58 18.05
N LEU A 16 12.69 45.86 17.04
CA LEU A 16 11.65 44.94 16.56
C LEU A 16 12.36 43.71 16.05
N GLY A 17 12.64 42.77 16.93
CA GLY A 17 12.95 41.42 16.55
C GLY A 17 11.73 40.90 15.79
N ALA A 18 11.78 40.96 14.46
CA ALA A 18 10.90 40.15 13.64
C ALA A 18 11.14 38.71 14.06
N GLY A 19 10.34 38.22 14.97
CA GLY A 19 10.33 36.79 15.33
C GLY A 19 10.09 36.05 14.03
N ALA A 20 11.14 35.43 13.50
CA ALA A 20 10.99 34.54 12.35
C ALA A 20 9.94 33.50 12.76
N GLN A 21 8.75 33.62 12.17
CA GLN A 21 7.67 32.63 12.39
C GLN A 21 8.29 31.26 12.13
N ALA A 22 8.27 30.38 13.13
CA ALA A 22 8.85 29.07 13.02
C ALA A 22 8.29 28.41 11.76
N LYS A 23 9.18 28.03 10.84
CA LYS A 23 8.77 27.33 9.62
C LYS A 23 8.17 26.01 10.02
N GLU A 24 6.97 25.72 9.59
CA GLU A 24 6.23 24.52 9.98
C GLU A 24 5.51 23.93 8.77
N ILE A 25 5.50 22.60 8.68
CA ILE A 25 4.70 21.85 7.72
C ILE A 25 3.88 20.77 8.41
N ARG A 26 2.70 20.47 7.84
CA ARG A 26 1.85 19.38 8.30
C ARG A 26 1.87 18.22 7.30
N VAL A 27 2.20 17.02 7.82
CA VAL A 27 2.38 15.78 7.06
C VAL A 27 1.36 14.76 7.49
N LEU A 28 0.49 14.32 6.58
CA LEU A 28 -0.49 13.26 6.82
C LEU A 28 0.01 11.93 6.25
N LEU A 29 0.15 10.94 7.11
CA LEU A 29 0.63 9.60 6.77
C LEU A 29 -0.46 8.55 6.99
N ALA A 30 -0.32 7.42 6.31
CA ALA A 30 -1.04 6.21 6.67
C ALA A 30 -0.40 5.55 7.91
N ASN A 31 -1.19 4.79 8.66
CA ASN A 31 -0.68 3.78 9.60
C ASN A 31 -0.04 2.66 8.76
N HIS A 32 1.26 2.80 8.51
CA HIS A 32 2.03 1.99 7.58
C HIS A 32 3.48 1.87 8.09
N PRO A 33 4.21 0.76 7.86
CA PRO A 33 5.60 0.60 8.32
C PRO A 33 6.53 1.78 7.97
N TYR A 34 6.35 2.37 6.78
CA TYR A 34 7.11 3.58 6.42
C TYR A 34 6.75 4.78 7.29
N GLY A 35 5.47 4.98 7.63
CA GLY A 35 5.04 6.05 8.53
C GLY A 35 5.66 5.90 9.92
N ASP A 36 5.76 4.67 10.41
CA ASP A 36 6.41 4.37 11.69
C ASP A 36 7.92 4.68 11.63
N LEU A 37 8.61 4.27 10.56
CA LEU A 37 10.01 4.62 10.32
C LEU A 37 10.21 6.14 10.30
N LEU A 38 9.38 6.86 9.52
CA LEU A 38 9.52 8.31 9.37
C LEU A 38 9.42 9.04 10.72
N LYS A 39 8.51 8.63 11.58
CA LYS A 39 8.36 9.19 12.94
C LYS A 39 9.61 9.01 13.81
N THR A 40 10.37 7.94 13.60
CA THR A 40 11.61 7.72 14.37
C THR A 40 12.77 8.61 13.94
N VAL A 41 12.74 9.14 12.70
CA VAL A 41 13.84 9.90 12.11
C VAL A 41 13.51 11.35 11.78
N VAL A 42 12.24 11.78 11.88
CA VAL A 42 11.81 13.14 11.52
C VAL A 42 12.57 14.23 12.30
N ALA A 43 12.97 13.95 13.54
CA ALA A 43 13.79 14.86 14.35
C ALA A 43 15.17 15.17 13.70
N GLU A 44 15.71 14.25 12.85
CA GLU A 44 16.95 14.50 12.10
C GLU A 44 16.73 15.63 11.07
N TYR A 45 15.57 15.66 10.40
CA TYR A 45 15.20 16.72 9.47
C TYR A 45 14.96 18.06 10.18
N GLU A 46 14.22 18.05 11.28
CA GLU A 46 13.94 19.25 12.08
C GLU A 46 15.25 19.90 12.58
N ALA A 47 16.18 19.08 13.09
CA ALA A 47 17.48 19.56 13.56
C ALA A 47 18.34 20.14 12.43
N ALA A 48 18.30 19.54 11.23
CA ALA A 48 19.10 19.97 10.09
C ALA A 48 18.56 21.25 9.41
N THR A 49 17.25 21.47 9.45
CA THR A 49 16.59 22.54 8.66
C THR A 49 15.97 23.65 9.49
N GLY A 50 15.73 23.42 10.78
CA GLY A 50 14.93 24.31 11.63
C GLY A 50 13.45 24.36 11.27
N VAL A 51 12.97 23.44 10.41
CA VAL A 51 11.56 23.33 10.02
C VAL A 51 10.86 22.35 10.96
N LYS A 52 9.81 22.78 11.65
CA LYS A 52 8.95 21.89 12.44
C LYS A 52 8.06 21.03 11.55
N VAL A 53 7.96 19.74 11.87
CA VAL A 53 7.15 18.78 11.10
C VAL A 53 6.06 18.17 11.97
N ASN A 54 4.82 18.56 11.77
CA ASN A 54 3.67 17.98 12.45
C ASN A 54 3.20 16.74 11.69
N VAL A 55 3.56 15.56 12.20
CA VAL A 55 3.19 14.27 11.60
C VAL A 55 1.93 13.73 12.26
N GLU A 56 0.91 13.49 11.47
CA GLU A 56 -0.30 12.78 11.86
C GLU A 56 -0.42 11.50 11.05
N SER A 57 -0.69 10.36 11.71
CA SER A 57 -0.93 9.08 11.03
C SER A 57 -2.35 8.60 11.28
N LEU A 58 -2.97 8.09 10.23
CA LEU A 58 -4.36 7.65 10.22
C LEU A 58 -4.47 6.26 9.59
N GLN A 59 -5.50 5.53 9.95
CA GLN A 59 -5.88 4.32 9.26
C GLN A 59 -6.22 4.66 7.78
N GLU A 60 -5.92 3.76 6.84
CA GLU A 60 -5.96 4.03 5.39
C GLU A 60 -7.27 4.69 4.90
N SER A 61 -8.41 4.16 5.33
CA SER A 61 -9.72 4.72 4.94
C SER A 61 -9.98 6.09 5.56
N GLN A 62 -9.54 6.29 6.81
CA GLN A 62 -9.64 7.58 7.51
C GLN A 62 -8.76 8.64 6.85
N LEU A 63 -7.54 8.26 6.42
CA LEU A 63 -6.65 9.15 5.68
C LEU A 63 -7.30 9.63 4.38
N THR A 64 -7.84 8.69 3.57
CA THR A 64 -8.53 9.04 2.32
C THR A 64 -9.72 9.98 2.58
N THR A 65 -10.56 9.68 3.58
CA THR A 65 -11.71 10.52 3.94
C THR A 65 -11.26 11.90 4.39
N LYS A 66 -10.26 12.00 5.26
CA LYS A 66 -9.73 13.28 5.75
C LYS A 66 -9.17 14.13 4.61
N LEU A 67 -8.30 13.55 3.76
CA LEU A 67 -7.73 14.25 2.62
C LEU A 67 -8.81 14.72 1.65
N THR A 68 -9.80 13.88 1.35
CA THR A 68 -10.94 14.25 0.49
C THR A 68 -11.70 15.44 1.06
N THR A 69 -12.01 15.42 2.35
CA THR A 69 -12.73 16.51 3.03
C THR A 69 -11.92 17.82 3.04
N GLU A 70 -10.64 17.75 3.44
CA GLU A 70 -9.75 18.92 3.48
C GLU A 70 -9.61 19.56 2.08
N PHE A 71 -9.39 18.74 1.05
CA PHE A 71 -9.18 19.25 -0.31
C PHE A 71 -10.48 19.75 -0.97
N ALA A 72 -11.62 19.10 -0.74
CA ALA A 72 -12.91 19.56 -1.25
C ALA A 72 -13.34 20.92 -0.67
N THR A 73 -12.90 21.21 0.56
CA THR A 73 -13.15 22.51 1.21
C THR A 73 -12.07 23.57 0.92
N ASN A 74 -11.12 23.28 0.01
CA ASN A 74 -9.95 24.11 -0.30
C ASN A 74 -9.10 24.47 0.94
N SER A 75 -9.04 23.59 1.93
CA SER A 75 -8.20 23.74 3.10
C SER A 75 -6.73 23.77 2.71
N SER A 76 -5.96 24.68 3.29
CA SER A 76 -4.51 24.77 3.11
C SER A 76 -3.71 24.23 4.32
N THR A 77 -4.34 23.43 5.16
CA THR A 77 -3.74 22.93 6.40
C THR A 77 -2.81 21.73 6.17
N VAL A 78 -2.93 21.03 5.05
CA VAL A 78 -2.08 19.89 4.69
C VAL A 78 -1.02 20.33 3.69
N ASP A 79 0.24 20.05 3.96
CA ASP A 79 1.36 20.37 3.06
C ASP A 79 1.83 19.13 2.30
N VAL A 80 2.08 18.01 3.01
CA VAL A 80 2.54 16.74 2.45
C VAL A 80 1.62 15.62 2.88
N PHE A 81 1.38 14.67 2.01
CA PHE A 81 0.55 13.51 2.35
C PHE A 81 0.97 12.24 1.62
N MET A 82 0.76 11.09 2.29
CA MET A 82 0.81 9.79 1.64
C MET A 82 -0.47 9.58 0.83
N THR A 83 -0.32 8.98 -0.34
CA THR A 83 -1.41 8.71 -1.28
C THR A 83 -1.20 7.39 -2.00
N ARG A 84 -2.29 6.70 -2.35
CA ARG A 84 -2.26 5.44 -3.10
C ARG A 84 -2.63 5.71 -4.56
N PRO A 85 -1.67 5.62 -5.51
CA PRO A 85 -1.92 6.00 -6.90
C PRO A 85 -3.08 5.22 -7.54
N LEU A 86 -3.22 3.93 -7.20
CA LEU A 86 -4.29 3.07 -7.73
C LEU A 86 -5.62 3.19 -6.96
N GLN A 87 -5.66 3.87 -5.81
CA GLN A 87 -6.87 4.03 -5.00
C GLN A 87 -7.50 5.40 -5.19
N GLU A 88 -6.82 6.45 -4.73
CA GLU A 88 -7.34 7.82 -4.85
C GLU A 88 -6.68 8.64 -5.96
N GLY A 89 -5.59 8.15 -6.57
CA GLY A 89 -4.77 8.94 -7.47
C GLY A 89 -5.51 9.59 -8.63
N LYS A 90 -6.31 8.83 -9.39
CA LYS A 90 -7.11 9.40 -10.50
C LYS A 90 -8.13 10.43 -10.02
N MET A 91 -8.83 10.15 -8.92
CA MET A 91 -9.81 11.06 -8.35
C MET A 91 -9.14 12.36 -7.87
N PHE A 92 -8.03 12.27 -7.15
CA PHE A 92 -7.31 13.44 -6.65
C PHE A 92 -6.73 14.28 -7.79
N TYR A 93 -6.21 13.63 -8.84
CA TYR A 93 -5.74 14.32 -10.03
C TYR A 93 -6.87 15.06 -10.77
N LYS A 94 -8.00 14.40 -11.03
CA LYS A 94 -9.16 15.01 -11.71
C LYS A 94 -9.69 16.23 -10.96
N ASN A 95 -9.64 16.20 -9.62
CA ASN A 95 -10.06 17.33 -8.78
C ASN A 95 -8.96 18.40 -8.60
N GLY A 96 -7.77 18.23 -9.18
CA GLY A 96 -6.70 19.20 -9.10
C GLY A 96 -6.09 19.37 -7.70
N TRP A 97 -6.09 18.32 -6.89
CA TRP A 97 -5.61 18.34 -5.50
C TRP A 97 -4.12 18.10 -5.32
N TYR A 98 -3.46 17.58 -6.35
CA TYR A 98 -2.01 17.39 -6.37
C TYR A 98 -1.27 18.62 -6.90
N GLU A 99 -0.17 19.00 -6.28
CA GLU A 99 0.81 19.92 -6.87
C GLU A 99 1.77 19.13 -7.78
N PRO A 100 2.03 19.57 -9.03
CA PRO A 100 3.06 18.96 -9.87
C PRO A 100 4.44 19.03 -9.22
N LEU A 101 5.19 17.94 -9.23
CA LEU A 101 6.51 17.87 -8.61
C LEU A 101 7.64 18.32 -9.55
N ALA A 102 7.62 19.59 -9.93
CA ALA A 102 8.69 20.17 -10.74
C ALA A 102 10.02 20.21 -9.97
N GLY A 103 11.11 19.80 -10.62
CA GLY A 103 12.47 19.84 -10.04
C GLY A 103 12.78 18.72 -9.04
N TYR A 104 11.96 17.67 -8.98
CA TYR A 104 12.30 16.41 -8.32
C TYR A 104 13.04 15.49 -9.31
N ASP A 105 14.11 14.84 -8.87
CA ASP A 105 14.84 13.87 -9.68
C ASP A 105 14.22 12.47 -9.56
N PHE A 106 13.62 12.02 -10.66
CA PHE A 106 12.97 10.71 -10.76
C PHE A 106 13.85 9.64 -11.43
N SER A 107 15.10 9.94 -11.78
CA SER A 107 15.97 9.01 -12.52
C SER A 107 16.24 7.69 -11.80
N ASP A 108 16.12 7.67 -10.47
CA ASP A 108 16.35 6.49 -9.61
C ASP A 108 15.07 5.63 -9.38
N TYR A 109 14.01 5.86 -10.14
CA TYR A 109 12.78 5.08 -10.04
C TYR A 109 12.52 4.27 -11.30
N PRO A 110 12.03 3.01 -11.19
CA PRO A 110 11.70 2.22 -12.38
C PRO A 110 10.53 2.83 -13.15
N GLU A 111 10.54 2.71 -14.48
CA GLU A 111 9.48 3.28 -15.33
C GLU A 111 8.09 2.70 -14.99
N SER A 112 8.02 1.45 -14.55
CA SER A 112 6.78 0.84 -14.05
C SER A 112 6.18 1.60 -12.86
N ALA A 113 7.02 2.15 -11.97
CA ALA A 113 6.58 3.00 -10.87
C ALA A 113 6.18 4.40 -11.35
N MET A 114 6.93 4.93 -12.34
CA MET A 114 6.63 6.25 -12.90
C MET A 114 5.35 6.27 -13.74
N GLY A 115 4.95 5.15 -14.32
CA GLY A 115 3.71 5.01 -15.09
C GLY A 115 2.44 5.35 -14.28
N ILE A 116 2.46 5.11 -12.97
CA ILE A 116 1.33 5.44 -12.07
C ILE A 116 1.59 6.67 -11.19
N ALA A 117 2.81 7.21 -11.19
CA ALA A 117 3.16 8.45 -10.51
C ALA A 117 2.88 9.72 -11.36
N ARG A 118 2.70 9.51 -12.66
CA ARG A 118 2.35 10.57 -13.63
C ARG A 118 0.86 10.55 -13.94
N PHE A 119 0.29 11.73 -14.09
CA PHE A 119 -1.01 11.94 -14.70
C PHE A 119 -0.80 12.89 -15.88
N GLY A 120 -1.06 12.41 -17.09
CA GLY A 120 -0.59 13.08 -18.30
C GLY A 120 0.93 13.13 -18.37
N ALA A 121 1.50 14.28 -18.74
CA ALA A 121 2.95 14.43 -18.92
C ALA A 121 3.72 14.75 -17.63
N LYS A 122 3.06 15.00 -16.50
CA LYS A 122 3.70 15.50 -15.27
C LYS A 122 3.65 14.49 -14.14
N PRO A 123 4.73 14.37 -13.33
CA PRO A 123 4.69 13.63 -12.08
C PRO A 123 4.00 14.45 -10.98
N TYR A 124 3.17 13.78 -10.16
CA TYR A 124 2.41 14.39 -9.07
C TYR A 124 2.67 13.73 -7.72
N LEU A 125 3.29 12.57 -7.71
CA LEU A 125 3.71 11.90 -6.49
C LEU A 125 5.10 11.27 -6.68
N VAL A 126 5.84 11.14 -5.58
CA VAL A 126 7.08 10.37 -5.54
C VAL A 126 6.71 8.95 -5.15
N PRO A 127 7.06 7.92 -5.94
CA PRO A 127 6.90 6.53 -5.53
C PRO A 127 7.65 6.26 -4.22
N LEU A 128 6.96 5.76 -3.20
CA LEU A 128 7.51 5.60 -1.87
C LEU A 128 7.76 4.13 -1.55
N VAL A 129 6.73 3.33 -1.67
CA VAL A 129 6.74 1.90 -1.36
C VAL A 129 6.20 1.12 -2.56
N THR A 130 6.93 0.08 -2.95
CA THR A 130 6.49 -0.89 -3.95
C THR A 130 6.15 -2.19 -3.24
N GLU A 131 4.95 -2.69 -3.46
CA GLU A 131 4.48 -3.94 -2.87
C GLU A 131 4.18 -4.97 -3.95
N TRP A 132 4.46 -6.22 -3.64
CA TRP A 132 4.07 -7.39 -4.44
C TRP A 132 3.46 -8.44 -3.53
N GLN A 133 2.61 -9.29 -4.07
CA GLN A 133 2.02 -10.36 -3.30
C GLN A 133 3.00 -11.49 -3.10
N VAL A 134 3.13 -11.93 -1.84
CA VAL A 134 3.96 -13.04 -1.41
C VAL A 134 3.15 -14.07 -0.63
N LEU A 135 3.73 -15.24 -0.45
CA LEU A 135 3.28 -16.24 0.51
C LEU A 135 4.20 -16.19 1.74
N TYR A 136 3.69 -15.73 2.88
CA TYR A 136 4.30 -15.95 4.19
C TYR A 136 3.94 -17.35 4.69
N TYR A 137 4.90 -18.09 5.23
CA TYR A 137 4.66 -19.44 5.72
C TYR A 137 5.48 -19.78 6.96
N ARG A 138 5.02 -20.74 7.73
CA ARG A 138 5.63 -21.24 8.96
C ARG A 138 6.59 -22.39 8.63
N LYS A 139 7.89 -22.09 8.53
CA LYS A 139 8.96 -23.07 8.22
C LYS A 139 8.94 -24.27 9.17
N ASP A 140 8.74 -24.04 10.47
CA ASP A 140 8.65 -25.07 11.49
C ASP A 140 7.47 -26.03 11.27
N LEU A 141 6.30 -25.52 10.88
CA LEU A 141 5.13 -26.36 10.59
C LEU A 141 5.33 -27.17 9.31
N PHE A 142 5.94 -26.58 8.28
CA PHE A 142 6.29 -27.29 7.05
C PHE A 142 7.30 -28.42 7.30
N ALA A 143 8.33 -28.15 8.09
CA ALA A 143 9.33 -29.16 8.48
C ALA A 143 8.69 -30.30 9.28
N LYS A 144 7.83 -29.97 10.27
CA LYS A 144 7.09 -30.95 11.07
C LYS A 144 6.18 -31.83 10.23
N ALA A 145 5.48 -31.25 9.26
CA ALA A 145 4.58 -31.96 8.36
C ALA A 145 5.31 -32.67 7.21
N LYS A 146 6.61 -32.44 7.03
CA LYS A 146 7.45 -32.96 5.94
C LYS A 146 6.90 -32.61 4.54
N ILE A 147 6.37 -31.39 4.37
CA ILE A 147 5.85 -30.89 3.11
C ILE A 147 6.75 -29.78 2.56
N SER A 148 6.76 -29.64 1.24
CA SER A 148 7.50 -28.58 0.55
C SER A 148 6.67 -27.30 0.45
N VAL A 149 7.36 -26.16 0.28
CA VAL A 149 6.71 -24.87 -0.01
C VAL A 149 5.94 -24.97 -1.33
N PRO A 150 4.64 -24.60 -1.37
CA PRO A 150 3.80 -24.77 -2.55
C PRO A 150 4.24 -23.86 -3.69
N LYS A 151 4.29 -24.41 -4.91
CA LYS A 151 4.61 -23.70 -6.15
C LYS A 151 3.40 -23.48 -7.05
N THR A 152 2.30 -24.17 -6.78
CA THR A 152 1.03 -24.08 -7.52
C THR A 152 -0.14 -23.89 -6.58
N PHE A 153 -1.27 -23.39 -7.08
CA PHE A 153 -2.49 -23.26 -6.29
C PHE A 153 -3.02 -24.61 -5.78
N ALA A 154 -2.82 -25.69 -6.55
CA ALA A 154 -3.18 -27.03 -6.10
C ALA A 154 -2.33 -27.48 -4.89
N GLU A 155 -1.01 -27.24 -4.95
CA GLU A 155 -0.10 -27.50 -3.83
C GLU A 155 -0.39 -26.58 -2.63
N LEU A 156 -0.78 -25.31 -2.87
CA LEU A 156 -1.21 -24.38 -1.80
C LEU A 156 -2.42 -24.93 -1.06
N GLU A 157 -3.42 -25.44 -1.78
CA GLU A 157 -4.60 -26.06 -1.18
C GLU A 157 -4.24 -27.33 -0.38
N ALA A 158 -3.39 -28.19 -0.96
CA ALA A 158 -2.94 -29.40 -0.28
C ALA A 158 -2.18 -29.08 1.03
N ALA A 159 -1.28 -28.09 1.00
CA ALA A 159 -0.57 -27.61 2.18
C ALA A 159 -1.52 -27.02 3.22
N ALA A 160 -2.47 -26.19 2.80
CA ALA A 160 -3.47 -25.60 3.68
C ALA A 160 -4.30 -26.68 4.40
N LYS A 161 -4.71 -27.71 3.68
CA LYS A 161 -5.42 -28.85 4.26
C LYS A 161 -4.56 -29.64 5.26
N ALA A 162 -3.29 -29.87 4.94
CA ALA A 162 -2.37 -30.64 5.79
C ALA A 162 -1.97 -29.90 7.06
N LEU A 163 -1.91 -28.56 7.03
CA LEU A 163 -1.47 -27.73 8.15
C LEU A 163 -2.62 -27.21 9.02
N LYS A 164 -3.88 -27.32 8.56
CA LYS A 164 -5.03 -26.90 9.36
C LYS A 164 -5.22 -27.82 10.56
N THR A 165 -5.38 -27.21 11.74
CA THR A 165 -5.76 -27.90 12.98
C THR A 165 -6.96 -27.19 13.63
N ALA A 166 -7.37 -27.61 14.83
CA ALA A 166 -8.39 -26.90 15.60
C ALA A 166 -7.92 -25.48 16.01
N ASP A 167 -6.60 -25.30 16.23
CA ASP A 167 -6.02 -24.05 16.74
C ASP A 167 -5.31 -23.21 15.67
N ILE A 168 -5.02 -23.77 14.51
CA ILE A 168 -4.22 -23.14 13.45
C ILE A 168 -5.02 -23.17 12.15
N ALA A 169 -5.29 -21.99 11.57
CA ALA A 169 -5.78 -21.88 10.22
C ALA A 169 -4.69 -22.29 9.24
N GLY A 170 -5.00 -23.18 8.29
CA GLY A 170 -4.03 -23.66 7.30
C GLY A 170 -3.61 -22.56 6.30
N PHE A 171 -4.53 -21.65 6.02
CA PHE A 171 -4.32 -20.54 5.08
C PHE A 171 -5.09 -19.30 5.52
N ALA A 172 -4.54 -18.12 5.27
CA ALA A 172 -5.24 -16.86 5.41
C ALA A 172 -4.96 -15.94 4.23
N SER A 173 -5.89 -15.07 3.93
CA SER A 173 -5.78 -13.88 3.10
C SER A 173 -6.94 -12.95 3.44
N ARG A 174 -6.96 -11.72 2.90
CA ARG A 174 -8.01 -10.75 3.22
C ARG A 174 -9.37 -11.23 2.73
N GLY A 175 -10.33 -11.40 3.63
CA GLY A 175 -11.71 -11.81 3.30
C GLY A 175 -12.72 -10.67 3.34
N LYS A 176 -12.36 -9.51 3.94
CA LYS A 176 -13.24 -8.36 4.09
C LYS A 176 -13.43 -7.64 2.75
N GLY A 177 -14.59 -7.83 2.12
CA GLY A 177 -15.14 -7.09 0.97
C GLY A 177 -14.12 -6.37 0.09
N ALA A 178 -14.14 -5.06 0.07
CA ALA A 178 -13.23 -4.22 -0.71
C ALA A 178 -11.73 -4.49 -0.44
N ALA A 179 -11.34 -4.90 0.78
CA ALA A 179 -9.95 -5.22 1.10
C ALA A 179 -9.49 -6.51 0.42
N ALA A 180 -10.37 -7.47 0.21
CA ALA A 180 -10.08 -8.75 -0.45
C ALA A 180 -9.77 -8.58 -1.93
N VAL A 181 -10.30 -7.52 -2.59
CA VAL A 181 -10.09 -7.24 -4.02
C VAL A 181 -8.60 -7.15 -4.35
N THR A 182 -7.81 -6.49 -3.48
CA THR A 182 -6.35 -6.38 -3.65
C THR A 182 -5.70 -7.76 -3.76
N GLN A 183 -5.99 -8.66 -2.83
CA GLN A 183 -5.34 -9.97 -2.79
C GLN A 183 -5.86 -10.92 -3.88
N LEU A 184 -7.16 -10.85 -4.18
CA LEU A 184 -7.78 -11.64 -5.25
C LEU A 184 -7.20 -11.31 -6.63
N SER A 185 -6.66 -10.08 -6.85
CA SER A 185 -6.14 -9.66 -8.16
C SER A 185 -5.16 -10.64 -8.76
N SER A 186 -4.17 -11.07 -7.98
CA SER A 186 -3.18 -12.04 -8.46
C SER A 186 -3.80 -13.42 -8.77
N TYR A 187 -4.82 -13.82 -8.03
CA TYR A 187 -5.51 -15.07 -8.34
C TYR A 187 -6.26 -14.96 -9.68
N ILE A 188 -6.99 -13.86 -9.89
CA ILE A 188 -7.66 -13.59 -11.18
C ILE A 188 -6.64 -13.63 -12.33
N TYR A 189 -5.50 -12.93 -12.20
CA TYR A 189 -4.47 -12.90 -13.24
C TYR A 189 -3.87 -14.27 -13.51
N ASN A 190 -3.65 -15.06 -12.47
CA ASN A 190 -3.08 -16.39 -12.60
C ASN A 190 -4.07 -17.44 -13.14
N TYR A 191 -5.36 -17.15 -13.10
CA TYR A 191 -6.40 -17.89 -13.85
C TYR A 191 -6.59 -17.39 -15.28
N GLY A 192 -6.01 -16.24 -15.66
CA GLY A 192 -6.11 -15.62 -16.99
C GLY A 192 -7.21 -14.56 -17.12
N GLY A 193 -7.91 -14.25 -16.01
CA GLY A 193 -8.94 -13.21 -15.96
C GLY A 193 -8.38 -11.80 -15.72
N ARG A 194 -9.30 -10.83 -15.68
CA ARG A 194 -9.01 -9.40 -15.43
C ARG A 194 -10.18 -8.78 -14.65
N TYR A 195 -9.91 -7.67 -13.94
CA TYR A 195 -10.99 -6.80 -13.46
C TYR A 195 -11.55 -5.93 -14.58
N LEU A 196 -10.65 -5.28 -15.30
CA LEU A 196 -10.97 -4.45 -16.45
C LEU A 196 -10.20 -4.93 -17.68
N ASP A 197 -10.82 -4.82 -18.84
CA ASP A 197 -10.19 -4.98 -20.15
C ASP A 197 -10.72 -3.91 -21.09
N LYS A 198 -9.81 -3.17 -21.75
CA LYS A 198 -10.16 -2.08 -22.70
C LYS A 198 -11.23 -1.13 -22.16
N GLY A 199 -11.07 -0.70 -20.89
CA GLY A 199 -11.98 0.24 -20.23
C GLY A 199 -13.36 -0.31 -19.89
N LYS A 200 -13.51 -1.63 -19.80
CA LYS A 200 -14.75 -2.31 -19.40
C LYS A 200 -14.51 -3.30 -18.29
N ALA A 201 -15.44 -3.42 -17.37
CA ALA A 201 -15.42 -4.46 -16.36
C ALA A 201 -15.67 -5.84 -16.98
N VAL A 202 -14.83 -6.83 -16.66
CA VAL A 202 -14.87 -8.20 -17.22
C VAL A 202 -14.65 -9.28 -16.13
N PHE A 203 -14.85 -8.98 -14.87
CA PHE A 203 -14.63 -9.93 -13.79
C PHE A 203 -15.73 -10.98 -13.61
N ASP A 204 -16.71 -11.00 -14.50
CA ASP A 204 -17.68 -12.08 -14.70
C ASP A 204 -17.23 -13.13 -15.74
N SER A 205 -16.03 -12.98 -16.33
CA SER A 205 -15.46 -13.99 -17.21
C SER A 205 -15.25 -15.32 -16.47
N LYS A 206 -15.28 -16.43 -17.22
CA LYS A 206 -15.07 -17.77 -16.63
C LYS A 206 -13.80 -17.84 -15.80
N GLU A 207 -12.70 -17.30 -16.32
CA GLU A 207 -11.38 -17.29 -15.67
C GLU A 207 -11.39 -16.49 -14.36
N ALA A 208 -12.05 -15.33 -14.34
CA ALA A 208 -12.19 -14.52 -13.13
C ALA A 208 -13.07 -15.22 -12.10
N LEU A 209 -14.18 -15.83 -12.51
CA LEU A 209 -15.07 -16.57 -11.61
C LEU A 209 -14.42 -17.84 -11.06
N ASP A 210 -13.61 -18.56 -11.84
CA ASP A 210 -12.84 -19.71 -11.34
C ASP A 210 -11.85 -19.29 -10.25
N ALA A 211 -11.20 -18.12 -10.42
CA ALA A 211 -10.33 -17.55 -9.39
C ALA A 211 -11.10 -17.15 -8.13
N VAL A 212 -12.25 -16.51 -8.27
CA VAL A 212 -13.14 -16.13 -7.15
C VAL A 212 -13.60 -17.37 -6.40
N ARG A 213 -14.01 -18.44 -7.10
CA ARG A 213 -14.40 -19.72 -6.50
C ARG A 213 -13.24 -20.36 -5.72
N PHE A 214 -12.05 -20.40 -6.32
CA PHE A 214 -10.88 -20.93 -5.64
C PHE A 214 -10.52 -20.13 -4.39
N TYR A 215 -10.49 -18.80 -4.48
CA TYR A 215 -10.19 -17.92 -3.36
C TYR A 215 -11.21 -18.07 -2.22
N GLY A 216 -12.51 -18.10 -2.56
CA GLY A 216 -13.59 -18.31 -1.60
C GLY A 216 -13.49 -19.67 -0.91
N LYS A 217 -13.23 -20.75 -1.68
CA LYS A 217 -13.02 -22.10 -1.16
C LYS A 217 -11.84 -22.16 -0.17
N MET A 218 -10.72 -21.54 -0.53
CA MET A 218 -9.52 -21.50 0.32
C MET A 218 -9.80 -20.84 1.66
N LEU A 219 -10.45 -19.67 1.65
CA LEU A 219 -10.75 -18.93 2.87
C LEU A 219 -11.84 -19.61 3.73
N ALA A 220 -12.87 -20.15 3.12
CA ALA A 220 -13.92 -20.84 3.83
C ALA A 220 -13.45 -22.12 4.52
N ASN A 221 -12.67 -22.95 3.80
CA ASN A 221 -12.26 -24.25 4.28
C ASN A 221 -11.03 -24.21 5.19
N TYR A 222 -10.10 -23.30 4.96
CA TYR A 222 -8.79 -23.30 5.63
C TYR A 222 -8.48 -22.01 6.37
N GLY A 223 -9.31 -20.97 6.23
CA GLY A 223 -9.13 -19.66 6.86
C GLY A 223 -9.51 -19.63 8.35
N PRO A 224 -9.16 -18.54 9.03
CA PRO A 224 -9.62 -18.28 10.38
C PRO A 224 -11.13 -18.02 10.41
N THR A 225 -11.75 -18.34 11.54
CA THR A 225 -13.19 -18.06 11.76
C THR A 225 -13.47 -16.56 11.60
N GLY A 226 -14.54 -16.21 10.89
CA GLY A 226 -14.91 -14.80 10.67
C GLY A 226 -14.05 -14.08 9.63
N VAL A 227 -13.36 -14.81 8.74
CA VAL A 227 -12.45 -14.26 7.73
C VAL A 227 -13.09 -13.19 6.84
N THR A 228 -14.42 -13.24 6.61
CA THR A 228 -15.16 -12.22 5.82
C THR A 228 -15.17 -10.83 6.45
N SER A 229 -14.77 -10.69 7.70
CA SER A 229 -14.59 -9.41 8.39
C SER A 229 -13.11 -9.01 8.52
N MET A 230 -12.17 -9.83 8.02
CA MET A 230 -10.74 -9.64 8.24
C MET A 230 -10.05 -8.99 7.05
N SER A 231 -9.28 -7.95 7.36
CA SER A 231 -8.25 -7.36 6.52
C SER A 231 -6.86 -7.75 7.07
N TRP A 232 -5.78 -7.16 6.53
CA TRP A 232 -4.41 -7.45 7.00
C TRP A 232 -4.22 -7.11 8.49
N GLU A 233 -4.86 -6.06 8.99
CA GLU A 233 -4.78 -5.63 10.40
C GLU A 233 -5.30 -6.69 11.37
N ASN A 234 -6.20 -7.56 10.90
CA ASN A 234 -6.76 -8.65 11.70
C ASN A 234 -5.96 -9.96 11.54
N ILE A 235 -5.41 -10.22 10.34
CA ILE A 235 -4.70 -11.45 10.01
C ILE A 235 -3.26 -11.44 10.55
N MET A 236 -2.57 -10.30 10.45
CA MET A 236 -1.18 -10.19 10.90
C MET A 236 -1.02 -10.56 12.39
N PRO A 237 -1.83 -10.06 13.34
CA PRO A 237 -1.76 -10.50 14.73
C PRO A 237 -2.02 -12.00 14.92
N LEU A 238 -2.89 -12.61 14.12
CA LEU A 238 -3.11 -14.05 14.16
C LEU A 238 -1.88 -14.84 13.69
N PHE A 239 -1.21 -14.37 12.63
CA PHE A 239 0.04 -14.97 12.18
C PHE A 239 1.16 -14.80 13.22
N GLN A 240 1.32 -13.61 13.80
CA GLN A 240 2.26 -13.32 14.87
C GLN A 240 2.02 -14.17 16.13
N ALA A 241 0.76 -14.47 16.44
CA ALA A 241 0.38 -15.37 17.54
C ALA A 241 0.52 -16.88 17.18
N GLY A 242 1.00 -17.21 15.98
CA GLY A 242 1.18 -18.60 15.53
C GLY A 242 -0.14 -19.32 15.16
N LYS A 243 -1.24 -18.60 14.98
CA LYS A 243 -2.57 -19.14 14.67
C LYS A 243 -2.83 -19.33 13.17
N VAL A 244 -1.88 -19.00 12.31
CA VAL A 244 -1.97 -19.13 10.84
C VAL A 244 -0.71 -19.79 10.33
N ALA A 245 -0.84 -20.84 9.50
CA ALA A 245 0.29 -21.56 8.92
C ALA A 245 0.83 -20.91 7.64
N MET A 246 -0.07 -20.36 6.81
CA MET A 246 0.25 -19.67 5.56
C MET A 246 -0.62 -18.43 5.39
N TRP A 247 -0.02 -17.36 4.88
CA TRP A 247 -0.73 -16.09 4.62
C TRP A 247 -0.24 -15.46 3.32
N THR A 248 -1.16 -15.20 2.37
CA THR A 248 -0.84 -14.40 1.19
C THR A 248 -1.23 -12.94 1.42
N ASP A 249 -0.25 -12.04 1.32
CA ASP A 249 -0.44 -10.60 1.43
C ASP A 249 0.74 -9.83 0.83
N ALA A 250 0.75 -8.51 1.03
CA ALA A 250 1.77 -7.60 0.55
C ALA A 250 3.13 -7.86 1.22
N SER A 251 4.19 -7.73 0.44
CA SER A 251 5.58 -7.97 0.84
C SER A 251 6.09 -7.06 1.97
N VAL A 252 5.46 -5.92 2.16
CA VAL A 252 5.89 -4.89 3.15
C VAL A 252 5.73 -5.33 4.61
N PHE A 253 4.95 -6.37 4.89
CA PHE A 253 4.64 -6.79 6.26
C PHE A 253 5.72 -7.66 6.91
N TYR A 254 6.71 -8.15 6.14
CA TYR A 254 7.72 -9.04 6.68
C TYR A 254 8.38 -8.53 7.95
N GLY A 255 8.84 -7.26 7.96
CA GLY A 255 9.50 -6.66 9.13
C GLY A 255 8.62 -6.65 10.38
N GLN A 256 7.32 -6.42 10.24
CA GLN A 256 6.37 -6.46 11.36
C GLN A 256 6.06 -7.88 11.83
N ILE A 257 5.98 -8.83 10.90
CA ILE A 257 5.71 -10.24 11.21
C ILE A 257 6.82 -10.86 12.05
N VAL A 258 8.07 -10.46 11.81
CA VAL A 258 9.25 -11.00 12.51
C VAL A 258 9.74 -10.14 13.67
N ASP A 259 9.05 -9.05 13.99
CA ASP A 259 9.40 -8.17 15.11
C ASP A 259 9.23 -8.92 16.44
N PRO A 260 10.32 -9.18 17.19
CA PRO A 260 10.27 -9.97 18.44
C PRO A 260 9.46 -9.28 19.53
N ALA A 261 9.20 -7.96 19.42
CA ALA A 261 8.35 -7.23 20.37
C ALA A 261 6.85 -7.49 20.13
N LYS A 262 6.48 -8.00 18.95
CA LYS A 262 5.07 -8.20 18.54
C LYS A 262 4.74 -9.66 18.22
N SER A 263 5.72 -10.45 17.77
CA SER A 263 5.52 -11.80 17.28
C SER A 263 5.98 -12.87 18.28
N GLN A 264 5.11 -13.86 18.51
CA GLN A 264 5.46 -15.09 19.22
C GLN A 264 6.16 -16.11 18.30
N VAL A 265 6.03 -15.92 16.98
CA VAL A 265 6.72 -16.74 15.97
C VAL A 265 8.15 -16.22 15.83
N LYS A 266 9.14 -17.10 15.98
CA LYS A 266 10.54 -16.72 15.80
C LYS A 266 10.80 -16.32 14.34
N ALA A 267 11.61 -15.30 14.13
CA ALA A 267 11.97 -14.84 12.78
C ALA A 267 12.54 -15.98 11.90
N ALA A 268 13.31 -16.90 12.48
CA ALA A 268 13.86 -18.07 11.77
C ALA A 268 12.77 -19.03 11.26
N ASP A 269 11.60 -19.04 11.89
CA ASP A 269 10.47 -19.91 11.54
C ASP A 269 9.51 -19.25 10.52
N VAL A 270 9.76 -18.00 10.13
CA VAL A 270 8.99 -17.30 9.09
C VAL A 270 9.71 -17.40 7.75
N GLY A 271 9.00 -17.90 6.74
CA GLY A 271 9.48 -17.93 5.36
C GLY A 271 8.70 -16.96 4.47
N VAL A 272 9.37 -16.49 3.42
CA VAL A 272 8.77 -15.71 2.32
C VAL A 272 8.99 -16.49 1.02
N ALA A 273 7.90 -16.77 0.31
CA ALA A 273 7.94 -17.41 -1.00
C ALA A 273 7.17 -16.57 -2.03
N ASN A 274 7.44 -16.81 -3.30
CA ASN A 274 6.61 -16.27 -4.37
C ASN A 274 5.17 -16.77 -4.21
N LEU A 275 4.20 -15.95 -4.65
CA LEU A 275 2.84 -16.43 -4.80
C LEU A 275 2.85 -17.68 -5.70
N PRO A 276 2.22 -18.80 -5.28
CA PRO A 276 2.15 -20.00 -6.12
C PRO A 276 1.48 -19.72 -7.48
N ALA A 277 1.91 -20.42 -8.50
CA ALA A 277 1.37 -20.29 -9.85
C ALA A 277 -0.07 -20.80 -9.93
N GLY A 278 -0.90 -20.10 -10.68
CA GLY A 278 -2.22 -20.56 -11.09
C GLY A 278 -2.17 -21.40 -12.38
N PRO A 279 -3.36 -21.77 -12.90
CA PRO A 279 -3.43 -22.63 -14.10
C PRO A 279 -2.87 -22.00 -15.37
N LYS A 280 -2.80 -20.67 -15.47
CA LYS A 280 -2.41 -19.92 -16.67
C LYS A 280 -1.14 -19.11 -16.52
N ALA A 281 -0.79 -18.68 -15.32
CA ALA A 281 0.34 -17.79 -15.08
C ALA A 281 0.95 -17.95 -13.69
N SER A 282 2.16 -17.38 -13.52
CA SER A 282 2.82 -17.18 -12.23
C SER A 282 3.16 -15.69 -12.12
N SER A 283 2.17 -14.88 -11.76
CA SER A 283 2.22 -13.42 -11.84
C SER A 283 1.60 -12.80 -10.58
N PRO A 284 2.41 -12.40 -9.58
CA PRO A 284 1.89 -11.62 -8.46
C PRO A 284 1.58 -10.20 -8.93
N PHE A 285 0.67 -9.50 -8.26
CA PHE A 285 0.67 -8.05 -8.44
C PHE A 285 2.00 -7.46 -7.96
N ILE A 286 2.47 -6.40 -8.62
CA ILE A 286 3.55 -5.53 -8.17
C ILE A 286 3.15 -4.10 -8.44
N VAL A 287 2.98 -3.30 -7.40
CA VAL A 287 2.42 -1.95 -7.50
C VAL A 287 3.20 -0.97 -6.65
N VAL A 288 3.27 0.29 -7.06
CA VAL A 288 3.53 1.37 -6.10
C VAL A 288 2.28 1.52 -5.26
N SER A 289 2.32 0.96 -4.07
CA SER A 289 1.19 0.97 -3.15
C SER A 289 1.00 2.35 -2.53
N TRP A 290 2.10 3.03 -2.23
CA TRP A 290 2.12 4.35 -1.63
C TRP A 290 3.09 5.28 -2.33
N GLY A 291 2.65 6.51 -2.54
CA GLY A 291 3.45 7.65 -2.94
C GLY A 291 3.37 8.77 -1.92
N MET A 292 4.24 9.76 -2.05
CA MET A 292 4.21 10.99 -1.28
C MET A 292 3.99 12.17 -2.22
N ALA A 293 3.09 13.07 -1.84
CA ALA A 293 2.66 14.18 -2.68
C ALA A 293 2.59 15.50 -1.89
N VAL A 294 2.66 16.62 -2.61
CA VAL A 294 2.40 17.96 -2.11
C VAL A 294 0.95 18.33 -2.38
N ALA A 295 0.27 18.89 -1.38
CA ALA A 295 -1.09 19.39 -1.54
C ALA A 295 -1.11 20.66 -2.41
N ARG A 296 -2.02 20.71 -3.38
CA ARG A 296 -2.17 21.88 -4.28
C ARG A 296 -2.45 23.17 -3.53
N GLN A 297 -3.23 23.10 -2.45
CA GLN A 297 -3.63 24.23 -1.61
C GLN A 297 -2.58 24.64 -0.58
N SER A 298 -1.49 23.87 -0.42
CA SER A 298 -0.41 24.20 0.52
C SER A 298 0.16 25.58 0.25
N LYS A 299 0.37 26.36 1.31
CA LYS A 299 1.09 27.64 1.31
C LYS A 299 2.60 27.46 1.48
N ASN A 300 3.04 26.25 1.83
CA ASN A 300 4.42 25.90 2.16
C ASN A 300 5.06 24.99 1.10
N LYS A 301 4.69 25.12 -0.20
CA LYS A 301 5.08 24.17 -1.27
C LYS A 301 6.59 23.92 -1.38
N ALA A 302 7.40 24.97 -1.19
CA ALA A 302 8.86 24.82 -1.22
C ALA A 302 9.37 23.95 -0.06
N LEU A 303 8.90 24.22 1.17
CA LEU A 303 9.24 23.41 2.35
C LEU A 303 8.72 21.96 2.22
N ALA A 304 7.50 21.79 1.70
CA ALA A 304 6.92 20.49 1.43
C ALA A 304 7.74 19.68 0.43
N MET A 305 8.24 20.33 -0.64
CA MET A 305 9.13 19.70 -1.63
C MET A 305 10.47 19.31 -1.02
N ASP A 306 11.08 20.17 -0.22
CA ASP A 306 12.35 19.87 0.47
C ASP A 306 12.19 18.71 1.44
N PHE A 307 11.08 18.68 2.18
CA PHE A 307 10.75 17.55 3.06
C PHE A 307 10.58 16.24 2.26
N ILE A 308 9.85 16.27 1.13
CA ILE A 308 9.69 15.07 0.29
C ILE A 308 11.05 14.57 -0.23
N LYS A 309 11.93 15.46 -0.69
CA LYS A 309 13.28 15.07 -1.14
C LYS A 309 14.06 14.36 -0.04
N TRP A 310 13.98 14.85 1.19
CA TRP A 310 14.61 14.19 2.34
C TRP A 310 13.92 12.89 2.69
N ALA A 311 12.59 12.90 2.83
CA ALA A 311 11.79 11.74 3.24
C ALA A 311 11.86 10.57 2.23
N THR A 312 12.16 10.86 0.96
CA THR A 312 12.34 9.87 -0.10
C THR A 312 13.80 9.74 -0.56
N SER A 313 14.76 10.23 0.23
CA SER A 313 16.19 10.16 -0.09
C SER A 313 16.68 8.71 -0.18
N LYS A 314 17.82 8.50 -0.84
CA LYS A 314 18.48 7.18 -0.91
C LYS A 314 18.79 6.66 0.49
N GLU A 315 19.25 7.51 1.39
CA GLU A 315 19.59 7.11 2.77
C GLU A 315 18.36 6.63 3.54
N LEU A 316 17.24 7.33 3.40
CA LEU A 316 16.00 6.89 4.07
C LEU A 316 15.43 5.62 3.43
N ALA A 317 15.55 5.49 2.11
CA ALA A 317 15.19 4.26 1.41
C ALA A 317 16.05 3.07 1.86
N LYS A 318 17.37 3.26 2.07
CA LYS A 318 18.24 2.23 2.67
C LYS A 318 17.79 1.84 4.07
N LYS A 319 17.56 2.82 4.96
CA LYS A 319 17.04 2.56 6.32
C LYS A 319 15.75 1.72 6.25
N GLY A 320 14.83 2.08 5.33
CA GLY A 320 13.58 1.35 5.12
C GLY A 320 13.80 -0.09 4.68
N LEU A 321 14.64 -0.34 3.67
CA LEU A 321 14.93 -1.69 3.17
C LEU A 321 15.60 -2.57 4.21
N ILE A 322 16.52 -2.03 5.02
CA ILE A 322 17.14 -2.76 6.15
C ILE A 322 16.10 -3.14 7.20
N ALA A 323 15.08 -2.29 7.41
CA ALA A 323 13.92 -2.60 8.23
C ALA A 323 12.87 -3.48 7.52
N ASN A 324 13.20 -4.02 6.33
CA ASN A 324 12.33 -4.83 5.48
C ASN A 324 11.05 -4.11 5.00
N ILE A 325 11.10 -2.80 4.84
CA ILE A 325 10.08 -1.99 4.18
C ILE A 325 10.46 -1.87 2.70
N THR A 326 9.57 -2.25 1.81
CA THR A 326 9.84 -2.40 0.37
C THR A 326 9.85 -1.06 -0.37
N MET A 327 10.89 -0.26 -0.16
CA MET A 327 11.07 1.07 -0.74
C MET A 327 11.21 1.04 -2.26
N ALA A 328 10.78 2.10 -2.96
CA ALA A 328 10.67 2.11 -4.43
C ALA A 328 11.97 2.48 -5.18
N ARG A 329 13.03 2.97 -4.49
CA ARG A 329 14.28 3.41 -5.16
C ARG A 329 15.16 2.25 -5.62
N ASN A 330 15.56 2.25 -6.90
CA ASN A 330 16.44 1.25 -7.48
C ASN A 330 17.83 1.20 -6.82
N SER A 331 18.46 2.36 -6.60
CA SER A 331 19.80 2.44 -6.03
C SER A 331 19.89 1.93 -4.59
N ALA A 332 18.79 1.98 -3.84
CA ALA A 332 18.75 1.43 -2.50
C ALA A 332 18.70 -0.10 -2.51
N TRP A 333 17.98 -0.73 -3.43
CA TRP A 333 17.99 -2.19 -3.63
C TRP A 333 19.36 -2.72 -4.12
N ALA A 334 20.11 -1.90 -4.87
CA ALA A 334 21.44 -2.26 -5.34
C ALA A 334 22.54 -2.09 -4.28
N ASP A 335 22.24 -1.44 -3.16
CA ASP A 335 23.23 -1.11 -2.12
C ASP A 335 23.75 -2.38 -1.43
N PRO A 336 25.09 -2.54 -1.29
CA PRO A 336 25.68 -3.74 -0.67
C PRO A 336 25.27 -3.95 0.78
N GLU A 337 25.07 -2.89 1.56
CA GLU A 337 24.63 -3.00 2.94
C GLU A 337 23.19 -3.54 3.05
N VAL A 338 22.30 -3.06 2.16
CA VAL A 338 20.92 -3.56 2.05
C VAL A 338 20.93 -5.04 1.70
N ARG A 339 21.72 -5.43 0.69
CA ARG A 339 21.83 -6.85 0.28
C ARG A 339 22.37 -7.77 1.36
N ALA A 340 23.21 -7.26 2.24
CA ALA A 340 23.76 -8.02 3.36
C ALA A 340 22.78 -8.15 4.54
N LYS A 341 21.89 -7.19 4.74
CA LYS A 341 21.03 -7.10 5.93
C LYS A 341 19.56 -7.41 5.66
N ALA A 342 19.05 -7.18 4.45
CA ALA A 342 17.68 -7.50 4.08
C ALA A 342 17.45 -9.01 4.00
N ASN A 343 16.20 -9.45 4.23
CA ASN A 343 15.86 -10.85 4.11
C ASN A 343 16.05 -11.36 2.67
N ALA A 344 16.87 -12.40 2.50
CA ALA A 344 17.24 -12.94 1.19
C ALA A 344 16.03 -13.50 0.40
N GLU A 345 15.05 -14.12 1.10
CA GLU A 345 13.84 -14.65 0.46
C GLU A 345 12.95 -13.49 -0.05
N LEU A 346 12.86 -12.38 0.72
CA LEU A 346 12.15 -11.17 0.30
C LEU A 346 12.82 -10.53 -0.92
N VAL A 347 14.15 -10.42 -0.94
CA VAL A 347 14.92 -9.91 -2.09
C VAL A 347 14.71 -10.78 -3.33
N ALA A 348 14.76 -12.10 -3.18
CA ALA A 348 14.50 -13.04 -4.28
C ALA A 348 13.07 -12.92 -4.82
N SER A 349 12.08 -12.76 -3.94
CA SER A 349 10.69 -12.58 -4.34
C SER A 349 10.47 -11.23 -5.05
N GLN A 350 11.20 -10.18 -4.67
CA GLN A 350 11.18 -8.90 -5.39
C GLN A 350 11.66 -9.04 -6.83
N ALA A 351 12.80 -9.71 -7.03
CA ALA A 351 13.36 -9.95 -8.37
C ALA A 351 12.39 -10.76 -9.25
N PHE A 352 11.72 -11.76 -8.66
CA PHE A 352 10.69 -12.53 -9.36
C PHE A 352 9.49 -11.66 -9.74
N ALA A 353 8.96 -10.86 -8.80
CA ALA A 353 7.82 -9.99 -9.05
C ALA A 353 8.13 -8.90 -10.08
N ALA A 354 9.31 -8.31 -10.03
CA ALA A 354 9.75 -7.30 -11.01
C ALA A 354 9.79 -7.85 -12.45
N LYS A 355 10.11 -9.16 -12.63
CA LYS A 355 10.16 -9.81 -13.93
C LYS A 355 8.79 -10.30 -14.42
N ASN A 356 7.96 -10.83 -13.52
CA ASN A 356 6.76 -11.57 -13.86
C ASN A 356 5.47 -10.90 -13.39
N GLY A 357 5.58 -9.81 -12.62
CA GLY A 357 4.46 -9.22 -11.91
C GLY A 357 3.54 -8.40 -12.80
N PHE A 358 2.39 -8.07 -12.22
CA PHE A 358 1.28 -7.39 -12.83
C PHE A 358 1.12 -5.99 -12.19
N PRO A 359 0.91 -4.90 -12.95
CA PRO A 359 0.97 -3.53 -12.40
C PRO A 359 -0.30 -3.05 -11.71
N TYR A 360 -1.30 -3.91 -11.50
CA TYR A 360 -2.58 -3.53 -10.90
C TYR A 360 -3.05 -4.54 -9.85
N ASP A 361 -3.34 -4.07 -8.64
CA ASP A 361 -3.92 -4.87 -7.55
C ASP A 361 -5.44 -4.64 -7.38
N ARG A 362 -6.04 -3.81 -8.23
CA ARG A 362 -7.44 -3.38 -8.23
C ARG A 362 -7.84 -2.79 -9.58
N PRO A 363 -9.15 -2.57 -9.85
CA PRO A 363 -9.57 -1.82 -11.04
C PRO A 363 -8.93 -0.42 -11.05
N TYR A 364 -8.29 -0.03 -12.16
CA TYR A 364 -7.67 1.28 -12.28
C TYR A 364 -8.65 2.30 -12.86
N MET A 365 -9.47 2.89 -12.00
CA MET A 365 -10.53 3.85 -12.34
C MET A 365 -10.72 4.91 -11.26
N SER A 366 -11.40 6.00 -11.57
CA SER A 366 -11.63 7.10 -10.61
C SER A 366 -12.55 6.69 -9.45
N ALA A 367 -13.62 5.94 -9.73
CA ALA A 367 -14.57 5.45 -8.74
C ALA A 367 -14.16 4.08 -8.14
N VAL A 368 -12.86 3.84 -7.98
CA VAL A 368 -12.32 2.52 -7.56
C VAL A 368 -12.84 2.08 -6.20
N GLY A 369 -13.14 2.99 -5.27
CA GLY A 369 -13.73 2.65 -3.97
C GLY A 369 -15.04 1.90 -4.12
N ASN A 370 -15.98 2.51 -4.86
CA ASN A 370 -17.29 1.91 -5.15
C ASN A 370 -17.16 0.59 -5.94
N ALA A 371 -16.26 0.55 -6.93
CA ALA A 371 -16.01 -0.68 -7.69
C ALA A 371 -15.51 -1.82 -6.80
N ARG A 372 -14.62 -1.53 -5.84
CA ARG A 372 -14.12 -2.51 -4.88
C ARG A 372 -15.21 -3.01 -3.93
N ASP A 373 -16.14 -2.17 -3.52
CA ASP A 373 -17.28 -2.60 -2.70
C ASP A 373 -18.17 -3.58 -3.48
N LEU A 374 -18.49 -3.26 -4.74
CA LEU A 374 -19.29 -4.12 -5.62
C LEU A 374 -18.61 -5.47 -5.89
N ILE A 375 -17.31 -5.49 -6.18
CA ILE A 375 -16.52 -6.72 -6.37
C ILE A 375 -16.43 -7.50 -5.06
N GLY A 376 -16.30 -6.79 -3.93
CA GLY A 376 -16.25 -7.35 -2.61
C GLY A 376 -17.47 -8.20 -2.26
N GLU A 377 -18.65 -7.83 -2.71
CA GLU A 377 -19.87 -8.62 -2.53
C GLU A 377 -19.78 -9.99 -3.23
N VAL A 378 -19.19 -10.04 -4.44
CA VAL A 378 -18.98 -11.30 -5.18
C VAL A 378 -18.00 -12.21 -4.44
N ILE A 379 -16.95 -11.61 -3.84
CA ILE A 379 -15.95 -12.35 -3.03
C ILE A 379 -16.60 -12.93 -1.77
N ILE A 380 -17.39 -12.13 -1.05
CA ILE A 380 -18.07 -12.54 0.18
C ILE A 380 -19.04 -13.70 -0.12
N GLU A 381 -19.83 -13.61 -1.20
CA GLU A 381 -20.72 -14.72 -1.62
C GLU A 381 -19.92 -16.00 -1.86
N SER A 382 -18.78 -15.92 -2.53
CA SER A 382 -17.91 -17.07 -2.77
C SER A 382 -17.34 -17.65 -1.47
N ILE A 383 -16.91 -16.82 -0.52
CA ILE A 383 -16.40 -17.30 0.79
C ILE A 383 -17.52 -17.99 1.57
N ASN A 384 -18.70 -17.37 1.67
CA ASN A 384 -19.83 -17.90 2.44
C ASN A 384 -20.33 -19.24 1.93
N THR A 385 -20.08 -19.54 0.66
CA THR A 385 -20.51 -20.79 -0.01
C THR A 385 -19.35 -21.74 -0.33
N ALA A 386 -18.15 -21.46 0.19
CA ALA A 386 -16.93 -22.20 -0.13
C ALA A 386 -16.70 -22.36 -1.65
N GLY A 387 -17.04 -21.34 -2.43
CA GLY A 387 -16.92 -21.33 -3.89
C GLY A 387 -18.02 -22.06 -4.66
N ALA A 388 -19.02 -22.63 -3.97
CA ALA A 388 -20.06 -23.48 -4.57
C ALA A 388 -21.37 -22.75 -4.91
N SER A 389 -21.42 -21.41 -4.81
CA SER A 389 -22.63 -20.63 -5.09
C SER A 389 -23.12 -20.82 -6.53
N THR A 390 -24.38 -21.19 -6.67
CA THR A 390 -25.07 -21.23 -7.99
C THR A 390 -25.48 -19.83 -8.46
N LYS A 391 -25.49 -18.84 -7.56
CA LYS A 391 -25.86 -17.45 -7.86
C LYS A 391 -24.64 -16.58 -8.25
N LEU A 392 -23.41 -17.09 -8.11
CA LEU A 392 -22.19 -16.31 -8.26
C LEU A 392 -22.08 -15.65 -9.63
N GLU A 393 -22.41 -16.38 -10.71
CA GLU A 393 -22.34 -15.86 -12.06
C GLU A 393 -23.32 -14.71 -12.31
N GLN A 394 -24.56 -14.86 -11.83
CA GLN A 394 -25.54 -13.78 -11.99
C GLN A 394 -25.16 -12.56 -11.15
N LEU A 395 -24.73 -12.78 -9.91
CA LEU A 395 -24.24 -11.68 -9.06
C LEU A 395 -23.07 -10.94 -9.70
N ALA A 396 -22.08 -11.67 -10.25
CA ALA A 396 -20.95 -11.05 -10.92
C ALA A 396 -21.36 -10.23 -12.15
N LYS A 397 -22.29 -10.75 -13.00
CA LYS A 397 -22.85 -10.01 -14.14
C LYS A 397 -23.53 -8.70 -13.71
N ASP A 398 -24.33 -8.76 -12.64
CA ASP A 398 -25.00 -7.56 -12.12
C ASP A 398 -24.00 -6.53 -11.60
N LYS A 399 -22.93 -6.99 -10.89
CA LYS A 399 -21.85 -6.10 -10.40
C LYS A 399 -20.96 -5.56 -11.53
N VAL A 400 -20.69 -6.35 -12.58
CA VAL A 400 -20.01 -5.88 -13.80
C VAL A 400 -20.79 -4.75 -14.45
N ARG A 401 -22.12 -4.87 -14.57
CA ARG A 401 -22.98 -3.79 -15.09
C ARG A 401 -22.83 -2.53 -14.24
N ALA A 402 -22.95 -2.64 -12.92
CA ALA A 402 -22.83 -1.51 -12.02
C ALA A 402 -21.44 -0.86 -12.08
N VAL A 403 -20.35 -1.63 -12.22
CA VAL A 403 -19.00 -1.06 -12.40
C VAL A 403 -18.86 -0.38 -13.76
N ASN A 404 -19.50 -0.89 -14.83
CA ASN A 404 -19.52 -0.21 -16.13
C ASN A 404 -20.29 1.11 -16.07
N GLU A 405 -21.40 1.20 -15.35
CA GLU A 405 -22.11 2.46 -15.08
C GLU A 405 -21.20 3.48 -14.36
N LEU A 406 -20.42 3.05 -13.36
CA LEU A 406 -19.41 3.91 -12.71
C LEU A 406 -18.32 4.40 -13.68
N LEU A 407 -17.92 3.58 -14.65
CA LEU A 407 -16.96 3.96 -15.69
C LEU A 407 -17.57 4.99 -16.66
N GLU A 408 -18.85 4.85 -17.03
CA GLU A 408 -19.61 5.80 -17.84
C GLU A 408 -19.74 7.15 -17.10
N ASP A 409 -20.18 7.14 -15.87
CA ASP A 409 -20.35 8.33 -15.03
C ASP A 409 -19.03 9.12 -14.86
N THR A 410 -17.91 8.44 -14.84
CA THR A 410 -16.57 9.06 -14.73
C THR A 410 -15.93 9.37 -16.07
N GLY A 411 -16.59 9.05 -17.22
CA GLY A 411 -16.06 9.25 -18.55
C GLY A 411 -14.86 8.33 -18.87
N GLU A 412 -14.79 7.16 -18.23
CA GLU A 412 -13.68 6.21 -18.37
C GLU A 412 -14.09 4.93 -19.14
N PHE A 413 -15.37 4.77 -19.48
CA PHE A 413 -15.84 3.59 -20.22
C PHE A 413 -15.26 3.53 -21.62
N GLY A 414 -14.60 2.42 -21.94
CA GLY A 414 -13.96 2.22 -23.23
C GLY A 414 -12.69 3.07 -23.47
N VAL A 415 -12.22 3.80 -22.46
CA VAL A 415 -11.03 4.66 -22.53
C VAL A 415 -9.85 3.97 -21.84
N PHE A 416 -8.89 3.45 -22.66
CA PHE A 416 -7.56 2.98 -22.20
C PHE A 416 -6.53 3.14 -23.29
#